data_963169e1d64d2bb038d10cea681a7291
#
_entry.id   963169e1d64d2bb038d10cea681a7291
#
_cell.length_a   1.000
_cell.length_b   1.000
_cell.length_c   1.000
_cell.angle_alpha   90.00
_cell.angle_beta   90.00
_cell.angle_gamma   90.00
#
_symmetry.space_group_name_H-M   'P 1'
#
loop_
_entity.id
_entity.type
_entity.pdbx_description
1 polymer ?
#
loop_
_entity_poly.entity_id
_entity_poly.type
_entity_poly.pdbx_seq_one_letter_code
_entity_poly.pdbx_strand_id
1 'polypeptide(L)'
;MMMKTNRRLWAPFIVIATLFSTATSAEIAPLSSFNADYVVYRAGKKHGEANRYLKQTEQGYQLGYSSNISWMIFSDKRQETSDFVINDGQIQPLRYVLNRTGSGPDRYYELNLNPDTKVLSEGKSRKAKAVDWQDDWLDQISYQLQLVLDLKAGKTEFSYNVLNRNGNSKMYHYKVVAEEKLPLPYGNIDTLRIARIEANSDKQIYAWVAPELDYMLVRLWRGEDNVEQFDVQLHKLDLTPQVQANGSP
;
A
#
# COMPACT_ATOMS: atom_id res chain seq x y z
N MET A 1 61.35 38.01 -59.11
CA MET A 1 60.39 38.77 -58.25
C MET A 1 59.27 37.78 -57.92
N MET A 2 59.45 37.04 -56.76
CA MET A 2 58.53 35.94 -56.37
C MET A 2 57.54 36.45 -55.33
N MET A 3 56.27 36.44 -55.68
CA MET A 3 55.15 36.74 -54.75
C MET A 3 54.80 35.47 -53.91
N LYS A 4 54.98 35.57 -52.59
CA LYS A 4 54.52 34.56 -51.65
C LYS A 4 53.04 34.77 -51.34
N THR A 5 52.21 33.84 -51.68
CA THR A 5 50.76 33.77 -51.32
C THR A 5 50.60 33.10 -49.99
N ASN A 6 50.14 33.83 -48.95
CA ASN A 6 49.76 33.31 -47.63
C ASN A 6 48.34 32.76 -47.70
N ARG A 7 48.22 31.42 -47.61
CA ARG A 7 46.93 30.70 -47.36
C ARG A 7 46.68 30.67 -45.87
N ARG A 8 45.69 31.44 -45.39
CA ARG A 8 45.14 31.24 -44.02
C ARG A 8 44.19 30.06 -44.03
N LEU A 9 44.51 29.01 -43.25
CA LEU A 9 43.65 27.88 -42.94
C LEU A 9 42.67 28.30 -41.85
N TRP A 10 41.39 28.31 -42.19
CA TRP A 10 40.29 28.47 -41.23
C TRP A 10 39.93 27.03 -40.73
N ALA A 11 40.15 26.73 -39.44
CA ALA A 11 39.66 25.54 -38.79
C ALA A 11 38.21 25.77 -38.32
N PRO A 12 37.24 24.88 -38.62
CA PRO A 12 35.91 25.00 -38.07
C PRO A 12 35.91 24.59 -36.61
N PHE A 13 35.47 25.47 -35.73
CA PHE A 13 35.13 25.18 -34.35
C PHE A 13 33.83 24.37 -34.34
N ILE A 14 33.92 23.06 -34.01
CA ILE A 14 32.75 22.24 -33.76
C ILE A 14 32.35 22.46 -32.28
N VAL A 15 31.25 23.21 -32.06
CA VAL A 15 30.62 23.35 -30.76
C VAL A 15 29.76 22.08 -30.51
N ILE A 16 30.26 21.18 -29.68
CA ILE A 16 29.49 20.02 -29.19
C ILE A 16 28.56 20.55 -28.10
N ALA A 17 27.28 20.76 -28.42
CA ALA A 17 26.25 21.02 -27.44
C ALA A 17 25.89 19.72 -26.70
N THR A 18 26.40 19.56 -25.50
CA THR A 18 26.00 18.50 -24.60
C THR A 18 24.58 18.77 -24.07
N LEU A 19 23.60 18.06 -24.61
CA LEU A 19 22.24 18.01 -24.06
C LEU A 19 22.28 17.30 -22.71
N PHE A 20 22.28 18.04 -21.61
CA PHE A 20 22.00 17.49 -20.29
C PHE A 20 20.50 17.16 -20.25
N SER A 21 20.14 15.89 -20.46
CA SER A 21 18.81 15.40 -20.10
C SER A 21 18.70 15.43 -18.58
N THR A 22 17.99 16.42 -18.04
CA THR A 22 17.54 16.39 -16.65
C THR A 22 16.49 15.30 -16.55
N ALA A 23 16.85 14.18 -15.95
CA ALA A 23 15.86 13.18 -15.53
C ALA A 23 14.98 13.86 -14.46
N THR A 24 13.78 14.28 -14.85
CA THR A 24 12.76 14.72 -13.91
C THR A 24 12.35 13.48 -13.12
N SER A 25 12.78 13.40 -11.86
CA SER A 25 12.21 12.43 -10.93
C SER A 25 10.73 12.69 -10.84
N ALA A 26 9.90 11.75 -11.29
CA ALA A 26 8.46 11.85 -11.14
C ALA A 26 8.17 11.86 -9.63
N GLU A 27 7.74 13.00 -9.10
CA GLU A 27 7.26 13.12 -7.73
C GLU A 27 6.02 12.23 -7.63
N ILE A 28 6.11 11.19 -6.81
CA ILE A 28 4.97 10.27 -6.59
C ILE A 28 3.88 11.08 -5.91
N ALA A 29 2.73 11.20 -6.57
CA ALA A 29 1.60 11.95 -6.03
C ALA A 29 1.24 11.41 -4.62
N PRO A 30 1.05 12.29 -3.63
CA PRO A 30 0.74 11.88 -2.27
C PRO A 30 -0.54 11.04 -2.23
N LEU A 31 -0.69 10.21 -1.18
CA LEU A 31 -1.88 9.39 -0.98
C LEU A 31 -3.09 10.27 -0.66
N SER A 32 -4.19 10.07 -1.39
CA SER A 32 -5.45 10.75 -1.12
C SER A 32 -6.08 10.22 0.18
N SER A 33 -6.59 11.11 1.03
CA SER A 33 -7.38 10.71 2.19
C SER A 33 -8.70 10.10 1.73
N PHE A 34 -9.15 9.06 2.42
CA PHE A 34 -10.40 8.40 2.09
C PHE A 34 -11.12 7.82 3.32
N ASN A 35 -12.43 7.60 3.16
CA ASN A 35 -13.22 6.74 4.02
C ASN A 35 -14.06 5.81 3.13
N ALA A 36 -13.91 4.50 3.30
CA ALA A 36 -14.49 3.48 2.43
C ALA A 36 -15.23 2.42 3.26
N ASP A 37 -16.51 2.20 2.94
CA ASP A 37 -17.35 1.17 3.57
C ASP A 37 -17.48 -0.02 2.63
N TYR A 38 -17.40 -1.22 3.21
CA TYR A 38 -17.44 -2.48 2.50
C TYR A 38 -18.51 -3.41 3.09
N VAL A 39 -19.07 -4.25 2.23
CA VAL A 39 -19.89 -5.39 2.64
C VAL A 39 -19.05 -6.65 2.59
N VAL A 40 -19.17 -7.47 3.62
CA VAL A 40 -18.47 -8.75 3.74
C VAL A 40 -19.44 -9.87 3.39
N TYR A 41 -19.09 -10.65 2.38
CA TYR A 41 -19.84 -11.81 1.93
C TYR A 41 -19.10 -13.11 2.21
N ARG A 42 -19.85 -14.21 2.29
CA ARG A 42 -19.36 -15.58 2.22
C ARG A 42 -20.42 -16.44 1.56
N ALA A 43 -20.03 -17.21 0.51
CA ALA A 43 -20.94 -17.99 -0.30
C ALA A 43 -22.17 -17.16 -0.80
N GLY A 44 -21.93 -15.93 -1.25
CA GLY A 44 -22.93 -15.01 -1.75
C GLY A 44 -23.87 -14.39 -0.70
N LYS A 45 -23.72 -14.71 0.60
CA LYS A 45 -24.54 -14.13 1.68
C LYS A 45 -23.77 -13.07 2.44
N LYS A 46 -24.44 -11.97 2.80
CA LYS A 46 -23.88 -10.92 3.66
C LYS A 46 -23.69 -11.46 5.08
N HIS A 47 -22.49 -11.26 5.63
CA HIS A 47 -22.11 -11.67 6.97
C HIS A 47 -21.58 -10.54 7.85
N GLY A 48 -21.41 -9.35 7.30
CA GLY A 48 -20.94 -8.20 8.05
C GLY A 48 -20.54 -7.04 7.19
N GLU A 49 -19.87 -6.11 7.83
CA GLU A 49 -19.40 -4.87 7.24
C GLU A 49 -17.95 -4.63 7.67
N ALA A 50 -17.22 -3.89 6.83
CA ALA A 50 -15.90 -3.41 7.15
C ALA A 50 -15.77 -1.95 6.71
N ASN A 51 -14.87 -1.24 7.35
CA ASN A 51 -14.52 0.13 6.99
C ASN A 51 -13.00 0.26 6.90
N ARG A 52 -12.53 1.07 5.97
CA ARG A 52 -11.13 1.51 5.87
C ARG A 52 -11.09 3.00 5.71
N TYR A 53 -10.12 3.63 6.36
CA TYR A 53 -9.86 5.05 6.17
C TYR A 53 -8.36 5.33 6.10
N LEU A 54 -8.01 6.37 5.36
CA LEU A 54 -6.70 6.99 5.39
C LEU A 54 -6.89 8.47 5.71
N LYS A 55 -6.16 8.95 6.69
CA LYS A 55 -6.14 10.37 7.03
C LYS A 55 -4.71 10.86 7.22
N GLN A 56 -4.47 12.10 6.86
CA GLN A 56 -3.25 12.82 7.21
C GLN A 56 -3.32 13.24 8.69
N THR A 57 -2.19 13.20 9.37
CA THR A 57 -2.00 13.61 10.77
C THR A 57 -0.84 14.61 10.84
N GLU A 58 -0.63 15.23 12.00
CA GLU A 58 0.52 16.13 12.22
C GLU A 58 1.88 15.41 12.06
N GLN A 59 1.92 14.08 12.26
CA GLN A 59 3.14 13.29 12.24
C GLN A 59 3.27 12.39 10.98
N GLY A 60 2.39 12.57 9.98
CA GLY A 60 2.37 11.75 8.77
C GLY A 60 0.96 11.29 8.41
N TYR A 61 0.73 9.98 8.39
CA TYR A 61 -0.54 9.37 7.99
C TYR A 61 -1.00 8.31 9.00
N GLN A 62 -2.31 8.10 9.06
CA GLN A 62 -2.91 6.97 9.75
C GLN A 62 -3.84 6.21 8.81
N LEU A 63 -3.54 4.93 8.57
CA LEU A 63 -4.45 3.97 7.97
C LEU A 63 -5.21 3.24 9.06
N GLY A 64 -6.53 3.19 8.94
CA GLY A 64 -7.39 2.40 9.82
C GLY A 64 -8.16 1.34 9.04
N TYR A 65 -8.44 0.25 9.73
CA TYR A 65 -9.33 -0.81 9.29
C TYR A 65 -10.21 -1.26 10.46
N SER A 66 -11.49 -1.47 10.20
CA SER A 66 -12.39 -2.14 11.14
C SER A 66 -13.31 -3.11 10.43
N SER A 67 -13.69 -4.19 11.12
CA SER A 67 -14.71 -5.11 10.63
C SER A 67 -15.58 -5.62 11.76
N ASN A 68 -16.84 -5.90 11.45
CA ASN A 68 -17.81 -6.54 12.34
C ASN A 68 -18.51 -7.65 11.53
N ILE A 69 -18.08 -8.89 11.76
CA ILE A 69 -18.52 -10.06 11.02
C ILE A 69 -19.24 -10.98 11.97
N SER A 70 -20.41 -11.46 11.58
CA SER A 70 -21.21 -12.42 12.36
C SER A 70 -21.65 -13.58 11.46
N TRP A 71 -21.43 -14.80 11.91
CA TRP A 71 -21.86 -15.99 11.23
C TRP A 71 -22.39 -17.04 12.23
N MET A 72 -23.68 -17.31 12.17
CA MET A 72 -24.39 -18.16 13.13
C MET A 72 -24.17 -17.64 14.56
N ILE A 73 -23.47 -18.43 15.41
CA ILE A 73 -23.12 -18.07 16.80
C ILE A 73 -21.73 -17.43 16.92
N PHE A 74 -21.00 -17.28 15.80
CA PHE A 74 -19.65 -16.71 15.81
C PHE A 74 -19.69 -15.25 15.47
N SER A 75 -18.91 -14.45 16.18
CA SER A 75 -18.66 -13.04 15.88
C SER A 75 -17.16 -12.77 15.87
N ASP A 76 -16.73 -11.89 14.97
CA ASP A 76 -15.35 -11.41 14.88
C ASP A 76 -15.41 -9.88 14.66
N LYS A 77 -14.94 -9.13 15.64
CA LYS A 77 -14.78 -7.67 15.57
C LYS A 77 -13.30 -7.37 15.60
N ARG A 78 -12.85 -6.64 14.59
CA ARG A 78 -11.44 -6.29 14.43
C ARG A 78 -11.30 -4.78 14.23
N GLN A 79 -10.28 -4.21 14.83
CA GLN A 79 -9.81 -2.86 14.60
C GLN A 79 -8.30 -2.89 14.46
N GLU A 80 -7.79 -2.31 13.38
CA GLU A 80 -6.35 -2.18 13.12
C GLU A 80 -6.04 -0.73 12.77
N THR A 81 -4.91 -0.23 13.24
CA THR A 81 -4.38 1.08 12.84
C THR A 81 -2.89 0.98 12.58
N SER A 82 -2.43 1.70 11.58
CA SER A 82 -1.02 1.90 11.25
C SER A 82 -0.77 3.40 11.15
N ASP A 83 0.10 3.93 12.02
CA ASP A 83 0.66 5.27 11.92
C ASP A 83 2.00 5.18 11.19
N PHE A 84 2.23 6.01 10.17
CA PHE A 84 3.41 5.92 9.31
C PHE A 84 3.77 7.27 8.67
N VAL A 85 5.00 7.36 8.18
CA VAL A 85 5.47 8.44 7.30
C VAL A 85 5.78 7.88 5.90
N ILE A 86 5.93 8.75 4.92
CA ILE A 86 6.37 8.41 3.57
C ILE A 86 7.68 9.17 3.32
N ASN A 87 8.75 8.43 3.06
CA ASN A 87 10.06 8.97 2.73
C ASN A 87 10.51 8.38 1.39
N ASP A 88 10.79 9.23 0.40
CA ASP A 88 11.22 8.82 -0.94
C ASP A 88 10.31 7.74 -1.59
N GLY A 89 8.98 7.89 -1.42
CA GLY A 89 8.01 6.94 -1.94
C GLY A 89 7.91 5.61 -1.18
N GLN A 90 8.61 5.50 -0.03
CA GLN A 90 8.57 4.32 0.82
C GLN A 90 7.81 4.62 2.11
N ILE A 91 6.87 3.74 2.46
CA ILE A 91 6.15 3.80 3.73
C ILE A 91 7.06 3.28 4.84
N GLN A 92 7.19 4.06 5.90
CA GLN A 92 7.89 3.70 7.13
C GLN A 92 6.89 3.66 8.27
N PRO A 93 6.47 2.47 8.73
CA PRO A 93 5.59 2.33 9.87
C PRO A 93 6.25 2.85 11.15
N LEU A 94 5.47 3.59 11.95
CA LEU A 94 5.90 4.08 13.27
C LEU A 94 5.18 3.33 14.39
N ARG A 95 3.90 2.98 14.16
CA ARG A 95 3.09 2.28 15.16
C ARG A 95 2.01 1.46 14.47
N TYR A 96 1.87 0.21 14.89
CA TYR A 96 0.78 -0.69 14.47
C TYR A 96 0.03 -1.20 15.69
N VAL A 97 -1.30 -1.15 15.65
CA VAL A 97 -2.18 -1.66 16.71
C VAL A 97 -3.23 -2.59 16.11
N LEU A 98 -3.44 -3.73 16.73
CA LEU A 98 -4.56 -4.64 16.48
C LEU A 98 -5.35 -4.83 17.77
N ASN A 99 -6.65 -4.63 17.68
CA ASN A 99 -7.63 -5.05 18.69
C ASN A 99 -8.67 -5.98 18.04
N ARG A 100 -8.81 -7.18 18.58
CA ARG A 100 -9.77 -8.19 18.10
C ARG A 100 -10.55 -8.75 19.26
N THR A 101 -11.89 -8.74 19.13
CA THR A 101 -12.84 -9.27 20.11
C THR A 101 -13.88 -10.13 19.40
N GLY A 102 -14.66 -10.90 20.15
CA GLY A 102 -15.75 -11.73 19.59
C GLY A 102 -15.87 -13.09 20.24
N SER A 103 -16.22 -14.12 19.47
CA SER A 103 -16.44 -15.48 20.00
C SER A 103 -15.16 -16.22 20.42
N GLY A 104 -13.98 -15.71 20.07
CA GLY A 104 -12.69 -16.24 20.51
C GLY A 104 -12.07 -15.38 21.61
N PRO A 105 -10.88 -15.75 22.12
CA PRO A 105 -10.15 -14.91 23.06
C PRO A 105 -9.85 -13.53 22.49
N ASP A 106 -10.03 -12.49 23.28
CA ASP A 106 -9.65 -11.15 22.94
C ASP A 106 -8.15 -11.05 22.69
N ARG A 107 -7.75 -10.26 21.69
CA ARG A 107 -6.35 -10.08 21.32
C ARG A 107 -6.05 -8.61 21.16
N TYR A 108 -5.01 -8.16 21.80
CA TYR A 108 -4.43 -6.84 21.64
C TYR A 108 -2.96 -6.97 21.31
N TYR A 109 -2.54 -6.27 20.25
CA TYR A 109 -1.14 -6.16 19.85
C TYR A 109 -0.82 -4.72 19.55
N GLU A 110 0.37 -4.30 19.94
CA GLU A 110 0.90 -3.00 19.61
C GLU A 110 2.40 -3.16 19.34
N LEU A 111 2.83 -2.71 18.17
CA LEU A 111 4.22 -2.58 17.79
C LEU A 111 4.54 -1.11 17.61
N ASN A 112 5.65 -0.65 18.18
CA ASN A 112 6.19 0.68 17.97
C ASN A 112 7.55 0.52 17.31
N LEU A 113 7.75 1.18 16.18
CA LEU A 113 8.96 1.15 15.38
C LEU A 113 9.61 2.52 15.44
N ASN A 114 10.89 2.55 15.79
CA ASN A 114 11.67 3.78 15.71
C ASN A 114 12.80 3.57 14.69
N PRO A 115 12.67 4.10 13.47
CA PRO A 115 13.65 3.91 12.41
C PRO A 115 14.99 4.60 12.72
N ASP A 116 14.99 5.73 13.43
CA ASP A 116 16.20 6.48 13.76
C ASP A 116 17.11 5.71 14.73
N THR A 117 16.50 5.07 15.74
CA THR A 117 17.25 4.28 16.74
C THR A 117 17.28 2.79 16.43
N LYS A 118 16.59 2.35 15.36
CA LYS A 118 16.44 0.94 14.95
C LYS A 118 15.90 0.05 16.07
N VAL A 119 14.95 0.57 16.83
CA VAL A 119 14.30 -0.12 17.95
C VAL A 119 12.88 -0.50 17.60
N LEU A 120 12.57 -1.80 17.71
CA LEU A 120 11.22 -2.33 17.76
C LEU A 120 10.82 -2.53 19.22
N SER A 121 9.66 -2.01 19.62
CA SER A 121 9.13 -2.22 20.95
C SER A 121 7.68 -2.69 20.92
N GLU A 122 7.26 -3.40 21.98
CA GLU A 122 5.96 -4.06 22.04
C GLU A 122 5.13 -3.52 23.21
N GLY A 123 3.83 -3.37 22.93
CA GLY A 123 2.82 -2.99 23.90
C GLY A 123 2.94 -1.55 24.40
N LYS A 124 2.02 -1.17 25.27
CA LYS A 124 1.94 0.18 25.86
C LYS A 124 3.17 0.51 26.72
N SER A 125 3.81 -0.51 27.30
CA SER A 125 5.05 -0.35 28.06
C SER A 125 6.29 -0.08 27.19
N ARG A 126 6.15 -0.20 25.86
CA ARG A 126 7.23 -0.05 24.87
C ARG A 126 8.48 -0.86 25.22
N LYS A 127 8.27 -2.12 25.67
CA LYS A 127 9.37 -3.02 25.95
C LYS A 127 10.11 -3.34 24.66
N ALA A 128 11.39 -3.00 24.61
CA ALA A 128 12.24 -3.24 23.45
C ALA A 128 12.39 -4.74 23.19
N LYS A 129 12.37 -5.11 21.91
CA LYS A 129 12.63 -6.46 21.42
C LYS A 129 14.01 -6.49 20.77
N ALA A 130 14.78 -7.53 21.04
CA ALA A 130 15.99 -7.80 20.29
C ALA A 130 15.59 -8.33 18.90
N VAL A 131 15.85 -7.52 17.85
CA VAL A 131 15.53 -7.83 16.46
C VAL A 131 16.71 -7.46 15.56
N ASP A 132 16.84 -8.15 14.45
CA ASP A 132 17.70 -7.72 13.35
C ASP A 132 16.90 -6.73 12.49
N TRP A 133 17.14 -5.43 12.70
CA TRP A 133 16.37 -4.35 12.08
C TRP A 133 16.51 -4.38 10.55
N GLN A 134 15.38 -4.26 9.87
CA GLN A 134 15.33 -4.13 8.42
C GLN A 134 14.64 -2.80 8.07
N ASP A 135 15.26 -1.98 7.21
CA ASP A 135 14.73 -0.67 6.85
C ASP A 135 13.51 -0.74 5.90
N ASP A 136 13.23 -1.92 5.34
CA ASP A 136 12.11 -2.20 4.43
C ASP A 136 10.88 -2.82 5.12
N TRP A 137 10.85 -2.86 6.44
CA TRP A 137 9.71 -3.41 7.16
C TRP A 137 8.43 -2.61 6.93
N LEU A 138 7.35 -3.34 6.63
CA LEU A 138 5.98 -2.86 6.63
C LEU A 138 5.18 -3.61 7.69
N ASP A 139 4.09 -3.02 8.20
CA ASP A 139 3.19 -3.74 9.10
C ASP A 139 2.05 -4.44 8.35
N GLN A 140 1.13 -5.07 9.08
CA GLN A 140 0.08 -5.95 8.55
C GLN A 140 -0.95 -5.24 7.65
N ILE A 141 -1.01 -3.90 7.65
CA ILE A 141 -1.93 -3.13 6.80
C ILE A 141 -1.21 -2.06 5.95
N SER A 142 -0.08 -1.53 6.38
CA SER A 142 0.65 -0.48 5.65
C SER A 142 1.20 -0.96 4.30
N TYR A 143 1.59 -2.24 4.16
CA TYR A 143 2.03 -2.80 2.87
C TYR A 143 1.00 -2.64 1.75
N GLN A 144 -0.29 -2.55 2.09
CA GLN A 144 -1.36 -2.36 1.11
C GLN A 144 -1.33 -0.96 0.48
N LEU A 145 -0.88 0.05 1.22
CA LEU A 145 -0.68 1.39 0.68
C LEU A 145 0.66 1.52 -0.06
N GLN A 146 1.70 0.78 0.36
CA GLN A 146 2.93 0.69 -0.41
C GLN A 146 2.64 0.09 -1.79
N LEU A 147 1.78 -0.91 -1.87
CA LEU A 147 1.32 -1.48 -3.15
C LEU A 147 0.63 -0.41 -4.02
N VAL A 148 -0.18 0.47 -3.45
CA VAL A 148 -0.78 1.60 -4.20
C VAL A 148 0.28 2.55 -4.73
N LEU A 149 1.28 2.93 -3.92
CA LEU A 149 2.39 3.78 -4.37
C LEU A 149 3.20 3.12 -5.50
N ASP A 150 3.46 1.84 -5.37
CA ASP A 150 4.21 1.07 -6.38
C ASP A 150 3.41 0.91 -7.69
N LEU A 151 2.08 0.73 -7.62
CA LEU A 151 1.20 0.74 -8.80
C LEU A 151 1.22 2.10 -9.50
N LYS A 152 1.15 3.22 -8.75
CA LYS A 152 1.27 4.58 -9.28
C LYS A 152 2.62 4.81 -9.96
N ALA A 153 3.66 4.14 -9.47
CA ALA A 153 5.00 4.12 -10.09
C ALA A 153 5.11 3.16 -11.30
N GLY A 154 4.02 2.49 -11.69
CA GLY A 154 3.96 1.59 -12.86
C GLY A 154 4.50 0.18 -12.60
N LYS A 155 4.73 -0.22 -11.35
CA LYS A 155 5.15 -1.58 -11.04
C LYS A 155 3.96 -2.55 -11.17
N THR A 156 4.23 -3.80 -11.56
CA THR A 156 3.25 -4.88 -11.69
C THR A 156 3.57 -6.12 -10.87
N GLU A 157 4.76 -6.19 -10.28
CA GLU A 157 5.20 -7.24 -9.37
C GLU A 157 5.76 -6.60 -8.09
N PHE A 158 5.46 -7.19 -6.94
CA PHE A 158 5.72 -6.58 -5.64
C PHE A 158 6.25 -7.62 -4.66
N SER A 159 7.17 -7.18 -3.80
CA SER A 159 7.70 -8.00 -2.69
C SER A 159 7.82 -7.12 -1.46
N TYR A 160 7.17 -7.51 -0.36
CA TYR A 160 7.13 -6.75 0.87
C TYR A 160 7.55 -7.58 2.07
N ASN A 161 8.41 -7.01 2.88
CA ASN A 161 8.88 -7.61 4.13
C ASN A 161 7.93 -7.19 5.27
N VAL A 162 6.95 -8.05 5.58
CA VAL A 162 5.83 -7.70 6.46
C VAL A 162 6.03 -8.26 7.86
N LEU A 163 6.11 -7.37 8.85
CA LEU A 163 6.17 -7.71 10.26
C LEU A 163 4.87 -8.38 10.72
N ASN A 164 5.03 -9.49 11.42
CA ASN A 164 3.93 -10.08 12.17
C ASN A 164 3.87 -9.52 13.60
N ARG A 165 2.82 -9.86 14.31
CA ARG A 165 2.58 -9.46 15.71
C ARG A 165 3.67 -9.89 16.68
N ASN A 166 4.52 -10.85 16.34
CA ASN A 166 5.60 -11.35 17.20
C ASN A 166 6.93 -10.61 16.93
N GLY A 167 6.92 -9.63 16.02
CA GLY A 167 8.13 -8.90 15.60
C GLY A 167 9.02 -9.69 14.64
N ASN A 168 8.54 -10.83 14.11
CA ASN A 168 9.18 -11.52 13.00
C ASN A 168 8.60 -11.01 11.69
N SER A 169 9.36 -11.07 10.60
CA SER A 169 8.87 -10.70 9.29
C SER A 169 8.71 -11.89 8.36
N LYS A 170 7.84 -11.71 7.36
CA LYS A 170 7.65 -12.66 6.26
C LYS A 170 7.57 -11.89 4.96
N MET A 171 8.24 -12.39 3.93
CA MET A 171 8.14 -11.84 2.60
C MET A 171 6.78 -12.18 1.98
N TYR A 172 6.06 -11.15 1.49
CA TYR A 172 4.82 -11.29 0.74
C TYR A 172 5.07 -10.90 -0.70
N HIS A 173 4.66 -11.76 -1.63
CA HIS A 173 4.80 -11.52 -3.07
C HIS A 173 3.43 -11.32 -3.70
N TYR A 174 3.31 -10.31 -4.55
CA TYR A 174 2.09 -9.98 -5.27
C TYR A 174 2.40 -9.71 -6.74
N LYS A 175 1.39 -9.94 -7.61
CA LYS A 175 1.48 -9.65 -9.03
C LYS A 175 0.14 -9.21 -9.58
N VAL A 176 0.14 -8.22 -10.49
CA VAL A 176 -1.02 -7.89 -11.33
C VAL A 176 -1.21 -9.04 -12.32
N VAL A 177 -2.37 -9.67 -12.31
CA VAL A 177 -2.65 -10.88 -13.10
C VAL A 177 -3.75 -10.68 -14.13
N ALA A 178 -4.57 -9.63 -14.01
CA ALA A 178 -5.61 -9.31 -14.98
C ALA A 178 -6.08 -7.86 -14.86
N GLU A 179 -6.68 -7.38 -15.95
CA GLU A 179 -7.53 -6.19 -15.99
C GLU A 179 -8.94 -6.67 -16.28
N GLU A 180 -9.92 -6.23 -15.49
CA GLU A 180 -11.29 -6.67 -15.62
C GLU A 180 -12.30 -5.67 -15.07
N LYS A 181 -13.51 -5.68 -15.62
CA LYS A 181 -14.61 -4.86 -15.12
C LYS A 181 -15.45 -5.66 -14.14
N LEU A 182 -15.63 -5.11 -12.93
CA LEU A 182 -16.38 -5.77 -11.87
C LEU A 182 -17.71 -5.08 -11.59
N PRO A 183 -18.82 -5.83 -11.52
CA PRO A 183 -20.06 -5.35 -10.91
C PRO A 183 -19.96 -5.45 -9.38
N LEU A 184 -19.95 -4.31 -8.70
CA LEU A 184 -19.86 -4.20 -7.25
C LEU A 184 -21.09 -3.47 -6.70
N PRO A 185 -21.38 -3.55 -5.39
CA PRO A 185 -22.42 -2.70 -4.78
C PRO A 185 -22.20 -1.20 -4.99
N TYR A 186 -20.97 -0.77 -5.14
CA TYR A 186 -20.60 0.61 -5.48
C TYR A 186 -20.90 0.99 -6.93
N GLY A 187 -20.86 0.04 -7.87
CA GLY A 187 -21.06 0.24 -9.31
C GLY A 187 -20.19 -0.68 -10.18
N ASN A 188 -20.26 -0.48 -11.50
CA ASN A 188 -19.38 -1.19 -12.44
C ASN A 188 -18.07 -0.43 -12.59
N ILE A 189 -16.96 -1.08 -12.24
CA ILE A 189 -15.64 -0.43 -12.13
C ILE A 189 -14.59 -1.22 -12.90
N ASP A 190 -13.75 -0.52 -13.66
CA ASP A 190 -12.56 -1.10 -14.28
C ASP A 190 -11.46 -1.27 -13.23
N THR A 191 -10.87 -2.46 -13.17
CA THR A 191 -9.99 -2.86 -12.07
C THR A 191 -8.75 -3.59 -12.54
N LEU A 192 -7.69 -3.52 -11.75
CA LEU A 192 -6.54 -4.41 -11.80
C LEU A 192 -6.72 -5.49 -10.74
N ARG A 193 -6.67 -6.77 -11.14
CA ARG A 193 -6.65 -7.88 -10.20
C ARG A 193 -5.22 -8.23 -9.83
N ILE A 194 -4.96 -8.25 -8.52
CA ILE A 194 -3.66 -8.55 -7.92
C ILE A 194 -3.79 -9.87 -7.18
N ALA A 195 -2.91 -10.82 -7.50
CA ALA A 195 -2.80 -12.09 -6.80
C ALA A 195 -1.67 -12.06 -5.79
N ARG A 196 -1.89 -12.63 -4.60
CA ARG A 196 -0.79 -13.01 -3.71
C ARG A 196 -0.19 -14.31 -4.22
N ILE A 197 1.13 -14.31 -4.39
CA ILE A 197 1.88 -15.47 -4.84
C ILE A 197 2.49 -16.15 -3.62
N GLU A 198 2.06 -17.35 -3.32
CA GLU A 198 2.57 -18.15 -2.22
C GLU A 198 2.79 -19.59 -2.72
N ALA A 199 4.04 -20.04 -2.72
CA ALA A 199 4.38 -21.39 -3.18
C ALA A 199 3.79 -22.43 -2.23
N ASN A 200 3.26 -23.52 -2.80
CA ASN A 200 2.72 -24.68 -2.05
C ASN A 200 1.64 -24.30 -1.03
N SER A 201 0.77 -23.36 -1.38
CA SER A 201 -0.33 -22.93 -0.52
C SER A 201 -1.66 -23.14 -1.21
N ASP A 202 -2.61 -23.82 -0.51
CA ASP A 202 -4.01 -23.91 -0.97
C ASP A 202 -4.80 -22.61 -0.74
N LYS A 203 -4.10 -21.59 -0.19
CA LYS A 203 -4.66 -20.26 0.05
C LYS A 203 -4.55 -19.40 -1.19
N GLN A 204 -5.68 -18.88 -1.60
CA GLN A 204 -5.78 -17.93 -2.71
C GLN A 204 -6.25 -16.59 -2.15
N ILE A 205 -5.55 -15.51 -2.49
CA ILE A 205 -5.92 -14.15 -2.12
C ILE A 205 -5.84 -13.30 -3.39
N TYR A 206 -6.97 -12.68 -3.72
CA TYR A 206 -7.06 -11.72 -4.81
C TYR A 206 -7.56 -10.38 -4.28
N ALA A 207 -6.90 -9.32 -4.68
CA ALA A 207 -7.32 -7.95 -4.44
C ALA A 207 -7.60 -7.27 -5.79
N TRP A 208 -8.65 -6.46 -5.84
CA TRP A 208 -8.95 -5.62 -7.01
C TRP A 208 -8.85 -4.17 -6.60
N VAL A 209 -8.09 -3.42 -7.36
CA VAL A 209 -7.93 -1.98 -7.19
C VAL A 209 -8.42 -1.24 -8.42
N ALA A 210 -9.01 -0.07 -8.22
CA ALA A 210 -9.57 0.76 -9.29
C ALA A 210 -8.63 1.93 -9.60
N PRO A 211 -7.94 1.96 -10.76
CA PRO A 211 -7.06 3.06 -11.14
C PRO A 211 -7.77 4.43 -11.14
N GLU A 212 -9.01 4.49 -11.63
CA GLU A 212 -9.83 5.70 -11.68
C GLU A 212 -10.22 6.25 -10.30
N LEU A 213 -10.17 5.42 -9.25
CA LEU A 213 -10.41 5.77 -7.85
C LEU A 213 -9.11 5.83 -7.05
N ASP A 214 -8.03 6.32 -7.64
CA ASP A 214 -6.70 6.46 -7.02
C ASP A 214 -6.13 5.12 -6.53
N TYR A 215 -6.36 4.03 -7.28
CA TYR A 215 -6.01 2.65 -6.93
C TYR A 215 -6.67 2.17 -5.62
N MET A 216 -7.87 2.67 -5.33
CA MET A 216 -8.65 2.20 -4.19
C MET A 216 -8.90 0.70 -4.27
N LEU A 217 -8.72 0.00 -3.13
CA LEU A 217 -9.14 -1.39 -2.98
C LEU A 217 -10.67 -1.47 -3.07
N VAL A 218 -11.18 -2.11 -4.11
CA VAL A 218 -12.63 -2.21 -4.35
C VAL A 218 -13.18 -3.61 -4.06
N ARG A 219 -12.32 -4.64 -4.07
CA ARG A 219 -12.69 -6.00 -3.67
C ARG A 219 -11.48 -6.73 -3.10
N LEU A 220 -11.71 -7.54 -2.07
CA LEU A 220 -10.74 -8.48 -1.53
C LEU A 220 -11.41 -9.84 -1.35
N TRP A 221 -10.90 -10.85 -2.05
CA TRP A 221 -11.39 -12.22 -1.97
C TRP A 221 -10.33 -13.16 -1.44
N ARG A 222 -10.74 -14.08 -0.58
CA ARG A 222 -9.88 -15.15 -0.07
C ARG A 222 -10.59 -16.49 -0.17
N GLY A 223 -9.89 -17.47 -0.75
CA GLY A 223 -10.22 -18.89 -0.71
C GLY A 223 -9.16 -19.71 -0.03
N GLU A 224 -9.53 -20.89 0.46
CA GLU A 224 -8.64 -21.90 1.02
C GLU A 224 -9.28 -23.28 0.72
N ASP A 225 -8.49 -24.23 0.20
CA ASP A 225 -8.97 -25.55 -0.22
C ASP A 225 -10.17 -25.50 -1.18
N ASN A 226 -10.16 -24.56 -2.14
CA ASN A 226 -11.26 -24.27 -3.05
C ASN A 226 -12.58 -23.81 -2.40
N VAL A 227 -12.55 -23.42 -1.12
CA VAL A 227 -13.69 -22.90 -0.38
C VAL A 227 -13.49 -21.41 -0.11
N GLU A 228 -14.46 -20.59 -0.56
CA GLU A 228 -14.48 -19.16 -0.25
C GLU A 228 -14.53 -18.97 1.27
N GLN A 229 -13.56 -18.21 1.79
CA GLN A 229 -13.52 -17.82 3.19
C GLN A 229 -14.23 -16.49 3.40
N PHE A 230 -13.97 -15.52 2.52
CA PHE A 230 -14.68 -14.25 2.49
C PHE A 230 -14.49 -13.55 1.13
N ASP A 231 -15.43 -12.65 0.84
CA ASP A 231 -15.44 -11.72 -0.28
C ASP A 231 -15.88 -10.34 0.24
N VAL A 232 -14.96 -9.39 0.28
CA VAL A 232 -15.18 -8.03 0.77
C VAL A 232 -15.31 -7.11 -0.43
N GLN A 233 -16.44 -6.40 -0.54
CA GLN A 233 -16.76 -5.57 -1.72
C GLN A 233 -17.06 -4.14 -1.30
N LEU A 234 -16.51 -3.17 -2.04
CA LEU A 234 -16.76 -1.75 -1.84
C LEU A 234 -18.26 -1.44 -2.01
N HIS A 235 -18.80 -0.69 -1.06
CA HIS A 235 -20.18 -0.22 -1.04
C HIS A 235 -20.29 1.29 -1.12
N LYS A 236 -19.44 2.00 -0.36
CA LYS A 236 -19.41 3.47 -0.34
C LYS A 236 -17.97 3.96 -0.25
N LEU A 237 -17.69 5.09 -0.90
CA LEU A 237 -16.39 5.74 -0.89
C LEU A 237 -16.57 7.25 -0.78
N ASP A 238 -15.93 7.84 0.22
CA ASP A 238 -15.69 9.27 0.34
C ASP A 238 -14.17 9.47 0.11
N LEU A 239 -13.81 9.98 -1.06
CA LEU A 239 -12.43 10.26 -1.46
C LEU A 239 -12.19 11.77 -1.40
N THR A 240 -11.22 12.20 -0.61
CA THR A 240 -10.78 13.58 -0.56
C THR A 240 -9.47 13.72 -1.30
N PRO A 241 -9.46 14.26 -2.52
CA PRO A 241 -8.23 14.50 -3.25
C PRO A 241 -7.32 15.44 -2.44
N GLN A 242 -6.03 15.18 -2.43
CA GLN A 242 -5.07 16.14 -1.89
C GLN A 242 -5.07 17.38 -2.78
N VAL A 243 -5.34 18.53 -2.20
CA VAL A 243 -5.08 19.80 -2.86
C VAL A 243 -3.56 19.93 -2.95
N GLN A 244 -2.99 19.79 -4.13
CA GLN A 244 -1.60 20.18 -4.34
C GLN A 244 -1.47 21.61 -3.85
N ALA A 245 -0.65 21.84 -2.83
CA ALA A 245 -0.23 23.16 -2.48
C ALA A 245 0.60 23.67 -3.69
N ASN A 246 -0.10 24.31 -4.65
CA ASN A 246 0.57 25.02 -5.72
C ASN A 246 1.51 26.00 -5.04
N GLY A 247 2.81 25.76 -5.22
CA GLY A 247 3.84 26.70 -4.79
C GLY A 247 3.44 28.07 -5.28
N SER A 248 3.27 28.99 -4.35
CA SER A 248 3.13 30.41 -4.68
C SER A 248 4.37 30.88 -5.45
N PRO A 249 4.19 31.78 -6.40
CA PRO A 249 5.23 32.28 -7.30
C PRO A 249 6.38 32.98 -6.57
#